data_314a3e80cb72dc443cf1deb1871c5dbd
#
_entry.id   314a3e80cb72dc443cf1deb1871c5dbd
#
_cell.length_a   1.000
_cell.length_b   1.000
_cell.length_c   1.000
_cell.angle_alpha   90.00
_cell.angle_beta   90.00
_cell.angle_gamma   90.00
#
_symmetry.space_group_name_H-M   'P 1'
#
loop_
_entity.id
_entity.type
_entity.pdbx_description
1 polymer ?
#
loop_
_entity_poly.entity_id
_entity_poly.type
_entity_poly.pdbx_seq_one_letter_code
_entity_poly.pdbx_strand_id
1 'polypeptide(L)'
;MVFSTSRKGGRGVCPGTFVILGMLCALPGAVVASIGTAVVVPAADAVVLSRDDTAMATAASAALPAPGLSPDRLAQALRALVEQSRASGSPRPLGLAAGLLDRLPASQWTAEVYLMRATIHQRLHRFDLAEADLDQVLELAPGNRQAWLTRYSIALVRGDLDSARRACERLQDGRAGLVADSCRQELASFGEEPEQAYEQLTQALVRGDNLNTTERDYALVTQAEMATRLQLPEAGDLWQRSLLRDPADLYRRARYADWLLAQERAQEVLLVTQGFEAVDTLAVLRAIAMTRLQHPQQPRLVGELEERFAEARWRGEFLHEWEYARFLLDVKNDAQAALAAAQANWETQRAPVDRLLLRRAAMLAGQPSGIDESGQAGRSTL
;
A
#
# COMPACT_ATOMS: atom_id res chain seq x y z
N MET A 1 -3.55 -54.91 32.41
CA MET A 1 -2.23 -55.53 32.49
C MET A 1 -1.24 -54.41 32.29
N VAL A 2 -0.79 -53.65 33.29
CA VAL A 2 0.12 -53.93 34.41
C VAL A 2 1.50 -54.43 33.92
N PHE A 3 2.46 -53.61 34.18
CA PHE A 3 3.84 -53.66 34.66
C PHE A 3 4.68 -52.56 33.93
N SER A 4 5.12 -51.45 34.50
CA SER A 4 5.93 -51.15 35.69
C SER A 4 7.31 -51.82 35.72
N THR A 5 8.35 -51.02 35.75
CA THR A 5 9.53 -50.91 36.63
C THR A 5 10.64 -50.14 35.89
N SER A 6 11.15 -49.05 36.33
CA SER A 6 11.87 -48.60 37.55
C SER A 6 13.36 -48.93 37.59
N ARG A 7 14.12 -47.88 37.86
CA ARG A 7 15.39 -47.69 38.60
C ARG A 7 16.69 -47.63 37.83
N LYS A 8 17.39 -46.60 38.05
CA LYS A 8 18.38 -46.02 39.00
C LYS A 8 19.74 -46.01 38.31
N GLY A 9 20.57 -45.04 38.36
CA GLY A 9 21.04 -44.09 39.33
C GLY A 9 22.56 -43.98 39.09
N GLY A 10 23.16 -42.85 39.36
CA GLY A 10 24.63 -42.75 39.34
C GLY A 10 25.15 -41.31 39.39
N ARG A 11 25.55 -40.92 40.56
CA ARG A 11 26.22 -39.64 40.93
C ARG A 11 27.69 -39.61 40.45
N GLY A 12 28.23 -38.37 40.29
CA GLY A 12 29.68 -38.10 40.26
C GLY A 12 29.96 -36.70 39.78
N VAL A 13 29.95 -35.72 40.62
CA VAL A 13 31.01 -34.96 41.32
C VAL A 13 32.14 -34.44 40.43
N CYS A 14 32.25 -33.09 40.48
CA CYS A 14 33.26 -32.11 40.02
C CYS A 14 34.73 -32.45 40.36
N PRO A 15 35.71 -31.58 40.14
CA PRO A 15 35.92 -30.41 39.24
C PRO A 15 37.30 -30.49 38.50
N GLY A 16 37.50 -29.65 37.56
CA GLY A 16 38.80 -29.47 36.91
C GLY A 16 39.00 -28.07 36.32
N THR A 17 39.57 -27.22 37.15
CA THR A 17 40.15 -25.94 36.77
C THR A 17 41.30 -26.13 35.81
N PHE A 18 41.21 -25.61 34.59
CA PHE A 18 42.40 -25.39 33.76
C PHE A 18 42.50 -23.92 33.37
N VAL A 19 43.49 -23.27 33.98
CA VAL A 19 44.09 -22.01 33.57
C VAL A 19 44.92 -22.29 32.34
N ILE A 20 44.66 -21.63 31.23
CA ILE A 20 45.59 -21.49 30.13
C ILE A 20 45.76 -20.04 29.81
N LEU A 21 46.98 -19.68 30.00
CA LEU A 21 47.71 -18.42 29.81
C LEU A 21 47.58 -17.91 28.36
N GLY A 22 47.57 -16.61 28.23
CA GLY A 22 47.32 -15.83 27.08
C GLY A 22 48.24 -16.02 25.88
N MET A 23 47.67 -15.58 24.77
CA MET A 23 48.42 -15.06 23.62
C MET A 23 47.65 -13.93 22.99
N LEU A 24 48.03 -12.71 23.31
CA LEU A 24 47.59 -11.51 22.61
C LEU A 24 48.12 -11.55 21.17
N CYS A 25 47.24 -11.77 20.20
CA CYS A 25 47.48 -11.34 18.82
C CYS A 25 46.74 -10.03 18.61
N ALA A 26 47.51 -8.95 18.60
CA ALA A 26 47.07 -7.63 18.18
C ALA A 26 46.75 -7.66 16.68
N LEU A 27 45.51 -7.56 16.29
CA LEU A 27 45.09 -7.20 14.93
C LEU A 27 44.92 -5.69 14.86
N PRO A 28 45.36 -5.03 13.76
CA PRO A 28 45.29 -3.59 13.64
C PRO A 28 43.82 -3.15 13.53
N GLY A 29 43.43 -2.19 14.35
CA GLY A 29 42.11 -1.60 14.40
C GLY A 29 41.72 -0.99 13.06
N ALA A 30 40.67 -1.54 12.46
CA ALA A 30 39.92 -0.83 11.45
C ALA A 30 39.20 0.32 12.15
N VAL A 31 39.68 1.54 11.93
CA VAL A 31 38.96 2.76 12.29
C VAL A 31 37.73 2.83 11.41
N VAL A 32 36.62 2.40 11.94
CA VAL A 32 35.30 2.72 11.36
C VAL A 32 35.12 4.22 11.59
N ALA A 33 35.41 5.01 10.57
CA ALA A 33 35.04 6.41 10.54
C ALA A 33 33.52 6.49 10.55
N SER A 34 32.94 6.74 11.71
CA SER A 34 31.54 7.16 11.86
C SER A 34 31.44 8.52 11.15
N ILE A 35 30.90 8.52 9.93
CA ILE A 35 30.49 9.75 9.27
C ILE A 35 29.19 10.18 9.99
N GLY A 36 29.36 10.87 11.10
CA GLY A 36 28.31 11.64 11.71
C GLY A 36 27.95 12.77 10.76
N THR A 37 26.90 12.61 9.97
CA THR A 37 26.27 13.74 9.31
C THR A 37 25.71 14.64 10.40
N ALA A 38 26.45 15.71 10.71
CA ALA A 38 25.94 16.77 11.57
C ALA A 38 24.68 17.32 10.90
N VAL A 39 23.53 17.12 11.52
CA VAL A 39 22.27 17.77 11.12
C VAL A 39 22.49 19.26 11.35
N VAL A 40 22.74 20.02 10.29
CA VAL A 40 22.75 21.48 10.34
C VAL A 40 21.31 21.92 10.51
N VAL A 41 20.94 22.35 11.71
CA VAL A 41 19.64 22.97 11.96
C VAL A 41 19.72 24.40 11.42
N PRO A 42 18.96 24.75 10.36
CA PRO A 42 18.95 26.12 9.84
C PRO A 42 18.37 27.09 10.87
N ALA A 43 18.76 28.38 10.76
CA ALA A 43 18.10 29.42 11.56
C ALA A 43 16.58 29.45 11.29
N ALA A 44 15.79 29.83 12.28
CA ALA A 44 14.33 29.73 12.24
C ALA A 44 13.65 30.52 11.10
N ASP A 45 14.40 31.41 10.44
CA ASP A 45 14.00 32.25 9.31
C ASP A 45 14.59 31.81 7.96
N ALA A 46 15.39 30.73 7.94
CA ALA A 46 15.97 30.22 6.71
C ALA A 46 14.95 29.40 5.93
N VAL A 47 14.60 29.85 4.73
CA VAL A 47 13.85 29.03 3.77
C VAL A 47 14.77 27.93 3.27
N VAL A 48 14.67 26.75 3.87
CA VAL A 48 15.42 25.57 3.43
C VAL A 48 14.61 24.88 2.35
N LEU A 49 14.99 25.12 1.10
CA LEU A 49 14.66 24.16 0.04
C LEU A 49 15.49 22.90 0.34
N SER A 50 14.83 21.79 0.66
CA SER A 50 15.56 20.55 0.91
C SER A 50 16.39 20.20 -0.33
N ARG A 51 17.58 19.65 -0.11
CA ARG A 51 18.47 19.24 -1.20
C ARG A 51 17.80 18.22 -2.12
N ASP A 52 16.83 17.50 -1.59
CA ASP A 52 16.01 16.52 -2.31
C ASP A 52 15.00 17.20 -3.24
N ASP A 53 14.41 18.35 -2.83
CA ASP A 53 13.51 19.13 -3.70
C ASP A 53 14.26 19.74 -4.88
N THR A 54 15.52 20.16 -4.69
CA THR A 54 16.37 20.66 -5.78
C THR A 54 16.87 19.54 -6.69
N ALA A 55 17.22 18.38 -6.15
CA ALA A 55 17.58 17.21 -6.95
C ALA A 55 16.38 16.67 -7.73
N MET A 56 15.19 16.66 -7.13
CA MET A 56 13.95 16.29 -7.80
C MET A 56 13.52 17.32 -8.85
N ALA A 57 13.60 18.62 -8.54
CA ALA A 57 13.33 19.69 -9.51
C ALA A 57 14.33 19.68 -10.67
N THR A 58 15.63 19.36 -10.40
CA THR A 58 16.66 19.27 -11.43
C THR A 58 16.50 17.97 -12.25
N ALA A 59 16.16 16.84 -11.63
CA ALA A 59 15.85 15.59 -12.33
C ALA A 59 14.56 15.70 -13.14
N ALA A 60 13.53 16.33 -12.61
CA ALA A 60 12.28 16.60 -13.32
C ALA A 60 12.48 17.64 -14.44
N SER A 61 13.31 18.68 -14.22
CA SER A 61 13.67 19.66 -15.24
C SER A 61 14.57 19.08 -16.34
N ALA A 62 15.48 18.17 -16.00
CA ALA A 62 16.30 17.44 -16.96
C ALA A 62 15.49 16.38 -17.74
N ALA A 63 14.38 15.89 -17.16
CA ALA A 63 13.45 14.97 -17.81
C ALA A 63 12.40 15.68 -18.66
N LEU A 64 12.34 17.03 -18.67
CA LEU A 64 11.40 17.78 -19.51
C LEU A 64 11.87 17.69 -20.96
N PRO A 65 11.18 16.93 -21.83
CA PRO A 65 11.59 16.80 -23.23
C PRO A 65 11.55 18.14 -23.95
N ALA A 66 12.52 18.35 -24.84
CA ALA A 66 12.63 19.51 -25.74
C ALA A 66 11.38 19.68 -26.61
N PRO A 67 11.18 20.86 -27.26
CA PRO A 67 10.11 21.07 -28.24
C PRO A 67 10.15 19.97 -29.34
N GLY A 68 9.01 19.31 -29.59
CA GLY A 68 8.93 18.14 -30.49
C GLY A 68 8.76 16.80 -29.75
N LEU A 69 8.06 16.82 -28.64
CA LEU A 69 7.73 15.62 -27.86
C LEU A 69 6.91 14.64 -28.69
N SER A 70 7.47 13.43 -28.97
CA SER A 70 6.68 12.35 -29.56
C SER A 70 5.76 11.68 -28.53
N PRO A 71 4.63 11.07 -28.94
CA PRO A 71 3.75 10.34 -28.03
C PRO A 71 4.48 9.29 -27.19
N ASP A 72 5.43 8.55 -27.77
CA ASP A 72 6.20 7.52 -27.06
C ASP A 72 7.09 8.10 -25.97
N ARG A 73 7.76 9.23 -26.25
CA ARG A 73 8.57 9.93 -25.24
C ARG A 73 7.72 10.50 -24.14
N LEU A 74 6.52 11.02 -24.46
CA LEU A 74 5.57 11.47 -23.49
C LEU A 74 5.13 10.30 -22.59
N ALA A 75 4.69 9.19 -23.17
CA ALA A 75 4.27 8.00 -22.40
C ALA A 75 5.39 7.48 -21.48
N GLN A 76 6.64 7.46 -21.96
CA GLN A 76 7.80 7.05 -21.16
C GLN A 76 8.06 8.01 -20.00
N ALA A 77 7.97 9.33 -20.20
CA ALA A 77 8.14 10.32 -19.15
C ALA A 77 7.02 10.24 -18.09
N LEU A 78 5.76 10.07 -18.54
CA LEU A 78 4.63 9.87 -17.65
C LEU A 78 4.78 8.59 -16.81
N ARG A 79 5.23 7.49 -17.41
CA ARG A 79 5.52 6.25 -16.70
C ARG A 79 6.57 6.45 -15.62
N ALA A 80 7.67 7.15 -15.92
CA ALA A 80 8.73 7.44 -14.97
C ALA A 80 8.21 8.24 -13.76
N LEU A 81 7.34 9.24 -13.98
CA LEU A 81 6.73 10.04 -12.92
C LEU A 81 5.72 9.22 -12.09
N VAL A 82 4.95 8.33 -12.70
CA VAL A 82 4.06 7.39 -11.99
C VAL A 82 4.88 6.46 -11.09
N GLU A 83 5.97 5.88 -11.60
CA GLU A 83 6.85 5.02 -10.81
C GLU A 83 7.54 5.79 -9.67
N GLN A 84 7.97 7.02 -9.91
CA GLN A 84 8.53 7.88 -8.87
C GLN A 84 7.51 8.17 -7.77
N SER A 85 6.27 8.48 -8.13
CA SER A 85 5.17 8.65 -7.18
C SER A 85 4.90 7.36 -6.39
N ARG A 86 4.95 6.20 -7.06
CA ARG A 86 4.77 4.89 -6.42
C ARG A 86 5.87 4.60 -5.40
N ALA A 87 7.12 4.85 -5.77
CA ALA A 87 8.29 4.57 -4.93
C ALA A 87 8.40 5.52 -3.73
N SER A 88 8.00 6.79 -3.89
CA SER A 88 8.09 7.81 -2.82
C SER A 88 6.83 7.93 -1.95
N GLY A 89 5.68 7.43 -2.42
CA GLY A 89 4.38 7.68 -1.80
C GLY A 89 3.87 9.13 -1.98
N SER A 90 4.62 9.99 -2.70
CA SER A 90 4.29 11.39 -2.89
C SER A 90 3.42 11.60 -4.14
N PRO A 91 2.34 12.42 -4.08
CA PRO A 91 1.55 12.79 -5.26
C PRO A 91 2.23 13.86 -6.14
N ARG A 92 3.29 14.53 -5.67
CA ARG A 92 3.96 15.63 -6.42
C ARG A 92 4.39 15.25 -7.84
N PRO A 93 5.00 14.07 -8.12
CA PRO A 93 5.32 13.66 -9.48
C PRO A 93 4.10 13.57 -10.41
N LEU A 94 2.92 13.26 -9.87
CA LEU A 94 1.67 13.21 -10.66
C LEU A 94 1.21 14.59 -11.10
N GLY A 95 1.44 15.62 -10.28
CA GLY A 95 1.22 17.04 -10.69
C GLY A 95 2.13 17.47 -11.84
N LEU A 96 3.41 17.04 -11.82
CA LEU A 96 4.35 17.29 -12.95
C LEU A 96 3.90 16.54 -14.21
N ALA A 97 3.37 15.33 -14.08
CA ALA A 97 2.84 14.56 -15.19
C ALA A 97 1.67 15.27 -15.89
N ALA A 98 0.77 15.92 -15.13
CA ALA A 98 -0.31 16.71 -15.69
C ALA A 98 0.23 17.84 -16.60
N GLY A 99 1.24 18.59 -16.15
CA GLY A 99 1.88 19.65 -16.96
C GLY A 99 2.62 19.14 -18.20
N LEU A 100 3.04 17.85 -18.24
CA LEU A 100 3.60 17.23 -19.44
C LEU A 100 2.53 16.90 -20.47
N LEU A 101 1.35 16.48 -20.05
CA LEU A 101 0.23 16.17 -20.93
C LEU A 101 -0.21 17.38 -21.77
N ASP A 102 -0.14 18.59 -21.21
CA ASP A 102 -0.49 19.83 -21.92
C ASP A 102 0.44 20.17 -23.08
N ARG A 103 1.61 19.49 -23.20
CA ARG A 103 2.60 19.74 -24.24
C ARG A 103 2.32 19.03 -25.56
N LEU A 104 1.41 18.05 -25.55
CA LEU A 104 1.03 17.32 -26.74
C LEU A 104 -0.49 17.37 -26.94
N PRO A 105 -0.99 17.87 -28.09
CA PRO A 105 -2.42 17.87 -28.37
C PRO A 105 -3.03 16.46 -28.27
N ALA A 106 -4.20 16.35 -27.68
CA ALA A 106 -4.88 15.05 -27.49
C ALA A 106 -5.11 14.28 -28.80
N SER A 107 -5.21 15.00 -29.93
CA SER A 107 -5.32 14.39 -31.28
C SER A 107 -4.09 13.56 -31.71
N GLN A 108 -2.97 13.70 -30.99
CA GLN A 108 -1.73 12.95 -31.22
C GLN A 108 -1.49 11.87 -30.16
N TRP A 109 -2.42 11.69 -29.23
CA TRP A 109 -2.23 10.72 -28.16
C TRP A 109 -2.47 9.30 -28.64
N THR A 110 -1.61 8.41 -28.18
CA THR A 110 -1.72 6.96 -28.38
C THR A 110 -2.45 6.30 -27.22
N ALA A 111 -2.85 5.05 -27.37
CA ALA A 111 -3.41 4.24 -26.30
C ALA A 111 -2.53 4.24 -25.04
N GLU A 112 -1.20 4.28 -25.22
CA GLU A 112 -0.25 4.30 -24.09
C GLU A 112 -0.30 5.63 -23.32
N VAL A 113 -0.43 6.78 -24.00
CA VAL A 113 -0.57 8.09 -23.34
C VAL A 113 -1.87 8.16 -22.55
N TYR A 114 -3.00 7.72 -23.14
CA TYR A 114 -4.27 7.62 -22.43
C TYR A 114 -4.17 6.68 -21.23
N LEU A 115 -3.52 5.53 -21.35
CA LEU A 115 -3.32 4.58 -20.25
C LEU A 115 -2.51 5.19 -19.09
N MET A 116 -1.47 5.95 -19.40
CA MET A 116 -0.69 6.65 -18.40
C MET A 116 -1.52 7.73 -17.69
N ARG A 117 -2.34 8.52 -18.43
CA ARG A 117 -3.23 9.49 -17.82
C ARG A 117 -4.32 8.82 -16.97
N ALA A 118 -4.90 7.72 -17.43
CA ALA A 118 -5.83 6.93 -16.64
C ALA A 118 -5.20 6.46 -15.32
N THR A 119 -3.95 6.00 -15.36
CA THR A 119 -3.19 5.60 -14.16
C THR A 119 -2.98 6.77 -13.21
N ILE A 120 -2.66 7.96 -13.72
CA ILE A 120 -2.52 9.19 -12.93
C ILE A 120 -3.86 9.54 -12.28
N HIS A 121 -4.95 9.53 -13.03
CA HIS A 121 -6.29 9.81 -12.51
C HIS A 121 -6.72 8.78 -11.45
N GLN A 122 -6.46 7.49 -11.66
CA GLN A 122 -6.71 6.43 -10.68
C GLN A 122 -5.98 6.71 -9.35
N ARG A 123 -4.69 7.06 -9.42
CA ARG A 123 -3.88 7.36 -8.23
C ARG A 123 -4.30 8.65 -7.52
N LEU A 124 -4.94 9.57 -8.21
CA LEU A 124 -5.54 10.79 -7.66
C LEU A 124 -7.02 10.59 -7.29
N HIS A 125 -7.52 9.37 -7.27
CA HIS A 125 -8.91 8.97 -6.98
C HIS A 125 -9.95 9.69 -7.88
N ARG A 126 -9.52 10.16 -9.06
CA ARG A 126 -10.39 10.76 -10.09
C ARG A 126 -10.92 9.67 -11.01
N PHE A 127 -11.68 8.74 -10.44
CA PHE A 127 -12.04 7.48 -11.12
C PHE A 127 -12.85 7.68 -12.39
N ASP A 128 -13.77 8.66 -12.43
CA ASP A 128 -14.56 8.93 -13.65
C ASP A 128 -13.68 9.41 -14.80
N LEU A 129 -12.66 10.23 -14.53
CA LEU A 129 -11.68 10.64 -15.52
C LEU A 129 -10.78 9.49 -15.97
N ALA A 130 -10.42 8.60 -15.04
CA ALA A 130 -9.67 7.40 -15.38
C ALA A 130 -10.48 6.46 -16.29
N GLU A 131 -11.77 6.26 -16.02
CA GLU A 131 -12.66 5.45 -16.86
C GLU A 131 -12.81 6.04 -18.27
N ALA A 132 -12.99 7.35 -18.40
CA ALA A 132 -13.07 8.01 -19.70
C ALA A 132 -11.77 7.81 -20.54
N ASP A 133 -10.61 7.84 -19.90
CA ASP A 133 -9.35 7.55 -20.58
C ASP A 133 -9.21 6.08 -20.94
N LEU A 134 -9.67 5.18 -20.07
CA LEU A 134 -9.67 3.73 -20.36
C LEU A 134 -10.59 3.40 -21.53
N ASP A 135 -11.71 4.12 -21.72
CA ASP A 135 -12.54 4.00 -22.92
C ASP A 135 -11.74 4.33 -24.17
N GLN A 136 -10.97 5.43 -24.17
CA GLN A 136 -10.10 5.79 -25.28
C GLN A 136 -9.00 4.74 -25.53
N VAL A 137 -8.41 4.19 -24.47
CA VAL A 137 -7.45 3.08 -24.61
C VAL A 137 -8.09 1.89 -25.33
N LEU A 138 -9.31 1.51 -24.93
CA LEU A 138 -9.98 0.32 -25.47
C LEU A 138 -10.60 0.55 -26.85
N GLU A 139 -10.91 1.79 -27.23
CA GLU A 139 -11.25 2.13 -28.62
C GLU A 139 -10.04 1.96 -29.54
N LEU A 140 -8.86 2.43 -29.12
CA LEU A 140 -7.61 2.34 -29.89
C LEU A 140 -6.99 0.95 -29.85
N ALA A 141 -7.15 0.22 -28.77
CA ALA A 141 -6.55 -1.09 -28.52
C ALA A 141 -7.48 -1.97 -27.68
N PRO A 142 -8.51 -2.62 -28.29
CA PRO A 142 -9.53 -3.39 -27.55
C PRO A 142 -8.99 -4.54 -26.72
N GLY A 143 -7.83 -5.10 -27.09
CA GLY A 143 -7.13 -6.18 -26.38
C GLY A 143 -6.15 -5.72 -25.32
N ASN A 144 -6.14 -4.43 -24.92
CA ASN A 144 -5.22 -3.93 -23.91
C ASN A 144 -5.54 -4.48 -22.53
N ARG A 145 -4.79 -5.51 -22.09
CA ARG A 145 -5.01 -6.19 -20.81
C ARG A 145 -4.78 -5.27 -19.61
N GLN A 146 -3.82 -4.33 -19.70
CA GLN A 146 -3.57 -3.40 -18.60
C GLN A 146 -4.75 -2.44 -18.39
N ALA A 147 -5.41 -2.00 -19.46
CA ALA A 147 -6.61 -1.18 -19.34
C ALA A 147 -7.75 -1.94 -18.66
N TRP A 148 -7.98 -3.20 -19.01
CA TRP A 148 -8.98 -4.04 -18.34
C TRP A 148 -8.62 -4.29 -16.88
N LEU A 149 -7.34 -4.53 -16.54
CA LEU A 149 -6.90 -4.72 -15.16
C LEU A 149 -7.06 -3.42 -14.33
N THR A 150 -6.76 -2.27 -14.91
CA THR A 150 -6.97 -0.96 -14.25
C THR A 150 -8.45 -0.71 -14.00
N ARG A 151 -9.31 -1.00 -14.98
CA ARG A 151 -10.78 -0.92 -14.84
C ARG A 151 -11.30 -1.87 -13.75
N TYR A 152 -10.80 -3.09 -13.71
CA TYR A 152 -11.09 -4.06 -12.65
C TYR A 152 -10.75 -3.49 -11.25
N SER A 153 -9.55 -2.95 -11.11
CA SER A 153 -9.08 -2.38 -9.83
C SER A 153 -9.90 -1.16 -9.40
N ILE A 154 -10.27 -0.27 -10.34
CA ILE A 154 -11.14 0.88 -10.06
C ILE A 154 -12.52 0.40 -9.59
N ALA A 155 -13.09 -0.59 -10.28
CA ALA A 155 -14.39 -1.12 -9.93
C ALA A 155 -14.41 -1.75 -8.53
N LEU A 156 -13.35 -2.48 -8.14
CA LEU A 156 -13.20 -3.02 -6.78
C LEU A 156 -13.13 -1.92 -5.73
N VAL A 157 -12.34 -0.87 -5.97
CA VAL A 157 -12.23 0.26 -5.05
C VAL A 157 -13.55 0.99 -4.91
N ARG A 158 -14.34 1.09 -5.98
CA ARG A 158 -15.68 1.71 -5.96
C ARG A 158 -16.77 0.79 -5.40
N GLY A 159 -16.45 -0.47 -5.11
CA GLY A 159 -17.41 -1.48 -4.66
C GLY A 159 -18.40 -1.92 -5.76
N ASP A 160 -18.10 -1.64 -7.03
CA ASP A 160 -18.90 -2.03 -8.19
C ASP A 160 -18.46 -3.42 -8.68
N LEU A 161 -18.97 -4.46 -8.01
CA LEU A 161 -18.62 -5.84 -8.33
C LEU A 161 -19.10 -6.28 -9.73
N ASP A 162 -20.13 -5.66 -10.27
CA ASP A 162 -20.63 -5.99 -11.62
C ASP A 162 -19.69 -5.46 -12.69
N SER A 163 -19.20 -4.22 -12.56
CA SER A 163 -18.17 -3.69 -13.44
C SER A 163 -16.86 -4.46 -13.30
N ALA A 164 -16.47 -4.83 -12.06
CA ALA A 164 -15.29 -5.67 -11.82
C ALA A 164 -15.42 -7.03 -12.53
N ARG A 165 -16.59 -7.67 -12.47
CA ARG A 165 -16.86 -8.95 -13.16
C ARG A 165 -16.70 -8.81 -14.66
N ARG A 166 -17.31 -7.78 -15.28
CA ARG A 166 -17.17 -7.51 -16.73
C ARG A 166 -15.71 -7.29 -17.13
N ALA A 167 -14.94 -6.53 -16.37
CA ALA A 167 -13.53 -6.31 -16.65
C ALA A 167 -12.70 -7.61 -16.50
N CYS A 168 -12.99 -8.42 -15.48
CA CYS A 168 -12.34 -9.72 -15.27
C CYS A 168 -12.64 -10.71 -16.41
N GLU A 169 -13.88 -10.77 -16.94
CA GLU A 169 -14.25 -11.57 -18.10
C GLU A 169 -13.40 -11.20 -19.32
N ARG A 170 -13.20 -9.91 -19.58
CA ARG A 170 -12.35 -9.43 -20.67
C ARG A 170 -10.86 -9.77 -20.47
N LEU A 171 -10.38 -9.89 -19.24
CA LEU A 171 -9.02 -10.37 -18.94
C LEU A 171 -8.85 -11.86 -19.25
N GLN A 172 -9.94 -12.64 -19.25
CA GLN A 172 -9.94 -14.07 -19.55
C GLN A 172 -9.98 -14.36 -21.06
N ASP A 173 -10.45 -13.40 -21.87
CA ASP A 173 -10.56 -13.56 -23.34
C ASP A 173 -9.19 -13.88 -23.97
N GLY A 174 -9.02 -15.14 -24.37
CA GLY A 174 -7.91 -15.61 -25.19
C GLY A 174 -6.65 -16.11 -24.49
N ARG A 175 -6.50 -15.99 -23.16
CA ARG A 175 -5.37 -16.58 -22.42
C ARG A 175 -5.73 -16.90 -20.97
N ALA A 176 -5.61 -18.17 -20.61
CA ALA A 176 -5.47 -18.54 -19.19
C ALA A 176 -4.16 -17.93 -18.63
N GLY A 177 -4.20 -17.32 -17.44
CA GLY A 177 -3.03 -16.74 -16.78
C GLY A 177 -3.36 -16.35 -15.34
N LEU A 178 -2.33 -16.19 -14.51
CA LEU A 178 -2.51 -15.92 -13.09
C LEU A 178 -3.30 -14.64 -12.79
N VAL A 179 -3.19 -13.61 -13.62
CA VAL A 179 -3.99 -12.38 -13.47
C VAL A 179 -5.48 -12.67 -13.67
N ALA A 180 -5.84 -13.47 -14.69
CA ALA A 180 -7.22 -13.85 -14.95
C ALA A 180 -7.77 -14.78 -13.84
N ASP A 181 -6.96 -15.71 -13.36
CA ASP A 181 -7.32 -16.56 -12.23
C ASP A 181 -7.48 -15.74 -10.95
N SER A 182 -6.58 -14.80 -10.68
CA SER A 182 -6.63 -13.92 -9.51
C SER A 182 -7.93 -13.11 -9.47
N CYS A 183 -8.28 -12.40 -10.55
CA CYS A 183 -9.48 -11.58 -10.55
C CYS A 183 -10.74 -12.42 -10.41
N ARG A 184 -10.79 -13.64 -11.01
CA ARG A 184 -11.93 -14.55 -10.88
C ARG A 184 -12.10 -15.04 -9.44
N GLN A 185 -11.01 -15.49 -8.82
CA GLN A 185 -11.08 -16.02 -7.47
C GLN A 185 -11.28 -14.93 -6.42
N GLU A 186 -10.72 -13.74 -6.64
CA GLU A 186 -10.98 -12.59 -5.78
C GLU A 186 -12.47 -12.21 -5.80
N LEU A 187 -13.10 -12.14 -6.98
CA LEU A 187 -14.54 -11.90 -7.10
C LEU A 187 -15.38 -13.01 -6.47
N ALA A 188 -15.04 -14.28 -6.69
CA ALA A 188 -15.72 -15.41 -6.10
C ALA A 188 -15.64 -15.38 -4.57
N SER A 189 -14.56 -14.88 -4.00
CA SER A 189 -14.37 -14.77 -2.55
C SER A 189 -15.21 -13.67 -1.86
N PHE A 190 -15.99 -12.90 -2.62
CA PHE A 190 -17.05 -12.03 -2.08
C PHE A 190 -18.43 -12.72 -2.06
N GLY A 191 -18.51 -13.95 -2.58
CA GLY A 191 -19.73 -14.75 -2.66
C GLY A 191 -19.89 -15.72 -1.49
N GLU A 192 -20.56 -16.86 -1.78
CA GLU A 192 -20.96 -17.84 -0.77
C GLU A 192 -19.86 -18.81 -0.34
N GLU A 193 -18.82 -19.03 -1.17
CA GLU A 193 -17.76 -20.01 -0.94
C GLU A 193 -16.36 -19.35 -0.99
N PRO A 194 -16.07 -18.38 -0.11
CA PRO A 194 -14.83 -17.60 -0.16
C PRO A 194 -13.57 -18.44 0.10
N GLU A 195 -13.64 -19.45 0.97
CA GLU A 195 -12.52 -20.36 1.25
C GLU A 195 -12.19 -21.20 0.02
N GLN A 196 -13.17 -21.68 -0.72
CA GLN A 196 -12.98 -22.45 -1.94
C GLN A 196 -12.29 -21.59 -3.00
N ALA A 197 -12.70 -20.32 -3.14
CA ALA A 197 -12.07 -19.38 -4.05
C ALA A 197 -10.58 -19.16 -3.69
N TYR A 198 -10.26 -19.04 -2.40
CA TYR A 198 -8.89 -18.93 -1.92
C TYR A 198 -8.06 -20.18 -2.26
N GLU A 199 -8.61 -21.38 -2.02
CA GLU A 199 -7.94 -22.64 -2.37
C GLU A 199 -7.67 -22.74 -3.88
N GLN A 200 -8.63 -22.34 -4.71
CA GLN A 200 -8.46 -22.36 -6.17
C GLN A 200 -7.35 -21.41 -6.64
N LEU A 201 -7.23 -20.21 -6.05
CA LEU A 201 -6.12 -19.31 -6.34
C LEU A 201 -4.78 -19.90 -5.88
N THR A 202 -4.76 -20.52 -4.70
CA THR A 202 -3.56 -21.20 -4.18
C THR A 202 -3.09 -22.32 -5.12
N GLN A 203 -4.03 -23.13 -5.62
CA GLN A 203 -3.72 -24.17 -6.60
C GLN A 203 -3.22 -23.60 -7.94
N ALA A 204 -3.80 -22.47 -8.39
CA ALA A 204 -3.35 -21.80 -9.60
C ALA A 204 -1.91 -21.28 -9.47
N LEU A 205 -1.55 -20.75 -8.31
CA LEU A 205 -0.18 -20.31 -7.99
C LEU A 205 0.82 -21.48 -7.98
N VAL A 206 0.43 -22.66 -7.49
CA VAL A 206 1.28 -23.88 -7.53
C VAL A 206 1.48 -24.38 -8.96
N ARG A 207 0.42 -24.41 -9.77
CA ARG A 207 0.51 -24.83 -11.19
C ARG A 207 1.33 -23.86 -12.05
N GLY A 208 1.37 -22.58 -11.65
CA GLY A 208 1.97 -21.48 -12.41
C GLY A 208 3.48 -21.26 -12.17
N ASP A 209 4.24 -22.27 -11.74
CA ASP A 209 5.66 -22.11 -11.36
C ASP A 209 6.59 -21.61 -12.49
N ASN A 210 6.18 -21.70 -13.75
CA ASN A 210 6.96 -21.27 -14.91
C ASN A 210 6.43 -19.96 -15.56
N LEU A 211 5.55 -19.21 -14.87
CA LEU A 211 4.91 -18.03 -15.42
C LEU A 211 5.71 -16.75 -15.16
N ASN A 212 5.33 -15.69 -15.89
CA ASN A 212 5.86 -14.34 -15.72
C ASN A 212 5.87 -13.91 -14.26
N THR A 213 7.01 -13.46 -13.78
CA THR A 213 7.22 -13.02 -12.38
C THR A 213 6.22 -11.94 -11.94
N THR A 214 5.86 -11.02 -12.85
CA THR A 214 4.90 -9.94 -12.58
C THR A 214 3.49 -10.47 -12.33
N GLU A 215 3.02 -11.44 -13.14
CA GLU A 215 1.71 -12.06 -12.94
C GLU A 215 1.66 -12.88 -11.64
N ARG A 216 2.77 -13.56 -11.32
CA ARG A 216 2.89 -14.26 -10.05
C ARG A 216 2.89 -13.34 -8.85
N ASP A 217 3.57 -12.20 -8.94
CA ASP A 217 3.59 -11.19 -7.89
C ASP A 217 2.20 -10.58 -7.64
N TYR A 218 1.46 -10.31 -8.72
CA TYR A 218 0.06 -9.87 -8.62
C TYR A 218 -0.80 -10.92 -7.89
N ALA A 219 -0.72 -12.18 -8.30
CA ALA A 219 -1.49 -13.27 -7.71
C ALA A 219 -1.15 -13.51 -6.23
N LEU A 220 0.12 -13.38 -5.83
CA LEU A 220 0.56 -13.48 -4.43
C LEU A 220 0.00 -12.36 -3.57
N VAL A 221 -0.07 -11.13 -4.08
CA VAL A 221 -0.71 -10.00 -3.38
C VAL A 221 -2.20 -10.26 -3.24
N THR A 222 -2.88 -10.68 -4.30
CA THR A 222 -4.31 -11.04 -4.26
C THR A 222 -4.57 -12.16 -3.24
N GLN A 223 -3.71 -13.19 -3.20
CA GLN A 223 -3.81 -14.28 -2.22
C GLN A 223 -3.67 -13.75 -0.78
N ALA A 224 -2.72 -12.85 -0.52
CA ALA A 224 -2.53 -12.26 0.80
C ALA A 224 -3.73 -11.39 1.22
N GLU A 225 -4.34 -10.64 0.29
CA GLU A 225 -5.56 -9.87 0.53
C GLU A 225 -6.75 -10.80 0.88
N MET A 226 -6.93 -11.87 0.12
CA MET A 226 -7.98 -12.84 0.39
C MET A 226 -7.78 -13.52 1.75
N ALA A 227 -6.56 -13.97 2.07
CA ALA A 227 -6.22 -14.57 3.36
C ALA A 227 -6.48 -13.61 4.53
N THR A 228 -6.15 -12.32 4.35
CA THR A 228 -6.41 -11.29 5.37
C THR A 228 -7.91 -11.11 5.61
N ARG A 229 -8.70 -11.02 4.54
CA ARG A 229 -10.16 -10.84 4.62
C ARG A 229 -10.86 -12.05 5.24
N LEU A 230 -10.37 -13.26 4.95
CA LEU A 230 -10.86 -14.52 5.49
C LEU A 230 -10.27 -14.84 6.88
N GLN A 231 -9.41 -13.98 7.41
CA GLN A 231 -8.74 -14.15 8.71
C GLN A 231 -7.96 -15.48 8.81
N LEU A 232 -7.36 -15.92 7.70
CA LEU A 232 -6.57 -17.15 7.66
C LEU A 232 -5.24 -16.97 8.40
N PRO A 233 -4.76 -18.00 9.09
CA PRO A 233 -3.54 -17.92 9.91
C PRO A 233 -2.28 -17.61 9.09
N GLU A 234 -2.23 -18.01 7.82
CA GLU A 234 -1.10 -17.80 6.91
C GLU A 234 -1.03 -16.39 6.31
N ALA A 235 -2.02 -15.51 6.56
CA ALA A 235 -2.06 -14.16 5.99
C ALA A 235 -0.76 -13.37 6.27
N GLY A 236 -0.23 -13.47 7.50
CA GLY A 236 1.01 -12.80 7.88
C GLY A 236 2.23 -13.28 7.10
N ASP A 237 2.36 -14.60 6.92
CA ASP A 237 3.45 -15.20 6.15
C ASP A 237 3.37 -14.84 4.67
N LEU A 238 2.15 -14.73 4.13
CA LEU A 238 1.93 -14.30 2.76
C LEU A 238 2.36 -12.84 2.56
N TRP A 239 1.98 -11.93 3.48
CA TRP A 239 2.43 -10.54 3.43
C TRP A 239 3.93 -10.41 3.58
N GLN A 240 4.54 -11.11 4.54
CA GLN A 240 5.98 -11.10 4.75
C GLN A 240 6.73 -11.58 3.50
N ARG A 241 6.33 -12.71 2.93
CA ARG A 241 6.93 -13.24 1.68
C ARG A 241 6.72 -12.29 0.50
N SER A 242 5.55 -11.67 0.39
CA SER A 242 5.27 -10.68 -0.66
C SER A 242 6.17 -9.47 -0.53
N LEU A 243 6.38 -8.94 0.68
CA LEU A 243 7.27 -7.81 0.95
C LEU A 243 8.74 -8.16 0.72
N LEU A 244 9.19 -9.39 1.03
CA LEU A 244 10.56 -9.84 0.74
C LEU A 244 10.87 -9.87 -0.76
N ARG A 245 9.87 -10.10 -1.62
CA ARG A 245 10.04 -10.08 -3.08
C ARG A 245 10.20 -8.68 -3.65
N ASP A 246 9.54 -7.70 -3.06
CA ASP A 246 9.68 -6.27 -3.40
C ASP A 246 9.69 -5.44 -2.11
N PRO A 247 10.86 -5.28 -1.48
CA PRO A 247 10.99 -4.52 -0.23
C PRO A 247 10.72 -3.02 -0.38
N ALA A 248 10.69 -2.50 -1.60
CA ALA A 248 10.40 -1.10 -1.88
C ALA A 248 8.91 -0.82 -2.08
N ASP A 249 8.08 -1.85 -2.22
CA ASP A 249 6.65 -1.69 -2.44
C ASP A 249 5.93 -1.19 -1.19
N LEU A 250 5.47 0.06 -1.26
CA LEU A 250 4.81 0.74 -0.13
C LEU A 250 3.44 0.14 0.19
N TYR A 251 2.72 -0.37 -0.82
CA TYR A 251 1.42 -1.00 -0.63
C TYR A 251 1.54 -2.30 0.19
N ARG A 252 2.43 -3.21 -0.22
CA ARG A 252 2.69 -4.47 0.50
C ARG A 252 3.12 -4.20 1.93
N ARG A 253 3.98 -3.20 2.12
CA ARG A 253 4.46 -2.77 3.43
C ARG A 253 3.32 -2.26 4.31
N ALA A 254 2.46 -1.41 3.78
CA ALA A 254 1.31 -0.87 4.49
C ALA A 254 0.31 -1.97 4.87
N ARG A 255 0.00 -2.88 3.94
CA ARG A 255 -0.91 -3.99 4.19
C ARG A 255 -0.37 -4.94 5.26
N TYR A 256 0.93 -5.26 5.22
CA TYR A 256 1.57 -6.08 6.26
C TYR A 256 1.57 -5.38 7.62
N ALA A 257 1.89 -4.08 7.66
CA ALA A 257 1.85 -3.31 8.89
C ALA A 257 0.43 -3.22 9.48
N ASP A 258 -0.60 -3.03 8.65
CA ASP A 258 -1.99 -3.01 9.10
C ASP A 258 -2.44 -4.38 9.62
N TRP A 259 -2.06 -5.46 8.95
CA TRP A 259 -2.29 -6.82 9.45
C TRP A 259 -1.60 -7.06 10.82
N LEU A 260 -0.36 -6.61 10.99
CA LEU A 260 0.35 -6.70 12.28
C LEU A 260 -0.37 -5.91 13.38
N LEU A 261 -0.93 -4.72 13.06
CA LEU A 261 -1.76 -3.95 14.01
C LEU A 261 -3.02 -4.73 14.41
N ALA A 262 -3.67 -5.41 13.48
CA ALA A 262 -4.85 -6.22 13.76
C ALA A 262 -4.51 -7.44 14.64
N GLN A 263 -3.26 -7.94 14.60
CA GLN A 263 -2.75 -9.02 15.45
C GLN A 263 -2.11 -8.52 16.77
N GLU A 264 -2.29 -7.26 17.11
CA GLU A 264 -1.71 -6.60 18.31
C GLU A 264 -0.16 -6.63 18.36
N ARG A 265 0.50 -6.84 17.22
CA ARG A 265 1.96 -6.95 17.06
C ARG A 265 2.61 -5.57 16.79
N ALA A 266 2.28 -4.58 17.64
CA ALA A 266 2.69 -3.17 17.45
C ALA A 266 4.23 -2.97 17.38
N GLN A 267 5.03 -3.77 18.08
CA GLN A 267 6.49 -3.71 18.00
C GLN A 267 7.00 -4.00 16.59
N GLU A 268 6.41 -4.97 15.92
CA GLU A 268 6.82 -5.34 14.57
C GLU A 268 6.39 -4.30 13.54
N VAL A 269 5.29 -3.61 13.77
CA VAL A 269 4.90 -2.45 12.96
C VAL A 269 5.99 -1.38 12.97
N LEU A 270 6.59 -1.09 14.14
CA LEU A 270 7.70 -0.13 14.22
C LEU A 270 8.90 -0.56 13.37
N LEU A 271 9.19 -1.86 13.29
CA LEU A 271 10.27 -2.38 12.43
C LEU A 271 9.93 -2.26 10.96
N VAL A 272 8.73 -2.68 10.58
CA VAL A 272 8.27 -2.68 9.17
C VAL A 272 8.15 -1.27 8.59
N THR A 273 7.81 -0.28 9.43
CA THR A 273 7.59 1.12 9.00
C THR A 273 8.79 2.04 9.21
N GLN A 274 9.90 1.53 9.74
CA GLN A 274 11.10 2.31 9.98
C GLN A 274 11.71 2.85 8.68
N GLY A 275 11.97 4.17 8.64
CA GLY A 275 12.53 4.84 7.47
C GLY A 275 11.50 5.24 6.41
N PHE A 276 10.20 5.02 6.69
CA PHE A 276 9.10 5.37 5.80
C PHE A 276 8.14 6.42 6.41
N GLU A 277 8.63 7.19 7.37
CA GLU A 277 7.85 8.20 8.10
C GLU A 277 7.38 9.37 7.19
N ALA A 278 7.97 9.51 6.02
CA ALA A 278 7.55 10.49 5.01
C ALA A 278 6.31 10.03 4.20
N VAL A 279 5.95 8.75 4.25
CA VAL A 279 4.79 8.17 3.56
C VAL A 279 3.60 8.17 4.51
N ASP A 280 2.57 8.94 4.24
CA ASP A 280 1.46 9.19 5.17
C ASP A 280 0.79 7.91 5.68
N THR A 281 0.48 6.96 4.80
CA THR A 281 -0.10 5.68 5.19
C THR A 281 0.78 4.94 6.22
N LEU A 282 2.09 4.87 5.97
CA LEU A 282 3.04 4.18 6.86
C LEU A 282 3.29 4.96 8.15
N ALA A 283 3.32 6.29 8.06
CA ALA A 283 3.45 7.18 9.22
C ALA A 283 2.25 7.06 10.17
N VAL A 284 1.03 6.98 9.65
CA VAL A 284 -0.18 6.76 10.45
C VAL A 284 -0.16 5.40 11.13
N LEU A 285 0.15 4.32 10.40
CA LEU A 285 0.25 2.97 10.99
C LEU A 285 1.33 2.92 12.08
N ARG A 286 2.46 3.61 11.87
CA ARG A 286 3.52 3.78 12.86
C ARG A 286 3.05 4.56 14.08
N ALA A 287 2.32 5.67 13.88
CA ALA A 287 1.76 6.46 14.99
C ALA A 287 0.76 5.65 15.83
N ILE A 288 -0.09 4.83 15.19
CA ILE A 288 -0.99 3.90 15.89
C ILE A 288 -0.20 2.91 16.75
N ALA A 289 0.85 2.29 16.19
CA ALA A 289 1.71 1.38 16.94
C ALA A 289 2.40 2.08 18.12
N MET A 290 2.93 3.28 17.91
CA MET A 290 3.56 4.09 18.96
C MET A 290 2.55 4.47 20.07
N THR A 291 1.30 4.78 19.71
CA THR A 291 0.23 5.08 20.68
C THR A 291 -0.06 3.86 21.55
N ARG A 292 -0.21 2.67 20.96
CA ARG A 292 -0.44 1.42 21.69
C ARG A 292 0.72 1.06 22.64
N LEU A 293 1.94 1.38 22.24
CA LEU A 293 3.17 1.11 23.02
C LEU A 293 3.56 2.23 23.97
N GLN A 294 2.82 3.33 24.02
CA GLN A 294 3.19 4.53 24.78
C GLN A 294 4.62 4.99 24.47
N HIS A 295 5.00 4.94 23.19
CA HIS A 295 6.36 5.21 22.75
C HIS A 295 6.75 6.68 22.93
N PRO A 296 7.95 7.00 23.48
CA PRO A 296 8.33 8.38 23.84
C PRO A 296 8.40 9.35 22.64
N GLN A 297 8.63 8.85 21.42
CA GLN A 297 8.66 9.67 20.20
C GLN A 297 7.27 9.86 19.55
N GLN A 298 6.21 9.24 20.09
CA GLN A 298 4.86 9.36 19.54
C GLN A 298 4.38 10.81 19.41
N PRO A 299 4.56 11.73 20.40
CA PRO A 299 4.06 13.10 20.28
C PRO A 299 4.69 13.87 19.12
N ARG A 300 5.96 13.61 18.80
CA ARG A 300 6.65 14.23 17.67
C ARG A 300 6.01 13.80 16.35
N LEU A 301 5.87 12.49 16.12
CA LEU A 301 5.28 11.97 14.87
C LEU A 301 3.82 12.42 14.71
N VAL A 302 3.07 12.50 15.82
CA VAL A 302 1.69 13.00 15.80
C VAL A 302 1.64 14.47 15.36
N GLY A 303 2.51 15.32 15.90
CA GLY A 303 2.60 16.74 15.50
C GLY A 303 2.95 16.88 14.00
N GLU A 304 3.91 16.12 13.51
CA GLU A 304 4.29 16.09 12.09
C GLU A 304 3.12 15.66 11.17
N LEU A 305 2.29 14.70 11.61
CA LEU A 305 1.11 14.26 10.86
C LEU A 305 0.00 15.31 10.89
N GLU A 306 -0.23 15.98 12.03
CA GLU A 306 -1.21 17.07 12.15
C GLU A 306 -0.88 18.20 11.18
N GLU A 307 0.39 18.61 11.11
CA GLU A 307 0.85 19.65 10.19
C GLU A 307 0.63 19.25 8.72
N ARG A 308 1.00 18.00 8.36
CA ARG A 308 0.82 17.49 6.99
C ARG A 308 -0.65 17.41 6.58
N PHE A 309 -1.54 16.93 7.44
CA PHE A 309 -2.96 16.88 7.16
C PHE A 309 -3.60 18.28 7.11
N ALA A 310 -3.17 19.21 7.96
CA ALA A 310 -3.62 20.59 7.90
C ALA A 310 -3.20 21.27 6.59
N GLU A 311 -1.96 21.07 6.15
CA GLU A 311 -1.45 21.61 4.89
C GLU A 311 -2.20 21.04 3.66
N ALA A 312 -2.43 19.70 3.63
CA ALA A 312 -3.16 19.05 2.55
C ALA A 312 -4.61 19.59 2.43
N ARG A 313 -5.28 19.80 3.56
CA ARG A 313 -6.62 20.40 3.60
C ARG A 313 -6.63 21.84 3.15
N TRP A 314 -5.67 22.65 3.59
CA TRP A 314 -5.56 24.03 3.17
C TRP A 314 -5.37 24.16 1.65
N ARG A 315 -4.65 23.22 1.03
CA ARG A 315 -4.47 23.17 -0.44
C ARG A 315 -5.71 22.73 -1.20
N GLY A 316 -6.73 22.17 -0.51
CA GLY A 316 -7.91 21.58 -1.16
C GLY A 316 -7.60 20.29 -1.93
N GLU A 317 -6.44 19.67 -1.70
CA GLU A 317 -5.98 18.44 -2.34
C GLU A 317 -5.92 17.28 -1.34
N PHE A 318 -7.01 17.02 -0.65
CA PHE A 318 -7.04 16.01 0.38
C PHE A 318 -7.33 14.63 -0.25
N LEU A 319 -6.26 13.86 -0.50
CA LEU A 319 -6.32 12.52 -1.11
C LEU A 319 -6.33 11.39 -0.07
N HIS A 320 -6.11 11.69 1.21
CA HIS A 320 -5.80 10.73 2.27
C HIS A 320 -6.88 10.69 3.35
N GLU A 321 -8.18 10.67 2.96
CA GLU A 321 -9.29 10.63 3.91
C GLU A 321 -9.26 9.34 4.76
N TRP A 322 -8.85 8.21 4.20
CA TRP A 322 -8.73 6.95 4.92
C TRP A 322 -7.65 7.03 6.01
N GLU A 323 -6.46 7.52 5.67
CA GLU A 323 -5.35 7.71 6.61
C GLU A 323 -5.73 8.69 7.71
N TYR A 324 -6.40 9.77 7.35
CA TYR A 324 -6.84 10.77 8.30
C TYR A 324 -7.91 10.24 9.25
N ALA A 325 -8.89 9.50 8.74
CA ALA A 325 -9.89 8.83 9.57
C ALA A 325 -9.26 7.85 10.57
N ARG A 326 -8.27 7.05 10.11
CA ARG A 326 -7.49 6.16 10.98
C ARG A 326 -6.68 6.94 12.02
N PHE A 327 -6.05 8.04 11.63
CA PHE A 327 -5.31 8.91 12.55
C PHE A 327 -6.22 9.50 13.64
N LEU A 328 -7.37 10.05 13.26
CA LEU A 328 -8.35 10.59 14.19
C LEU A 328 -8.89 9.51 15.15
N LEU A 329 -9.23 8.35 14.61
CA LEU A 329 -9.83 7.26 15.38
C LEU A 329 -8.84 6.59 16.33
N ASP A 330 -7.66 6.21 15.82
CA ASP A 330 -6.74 5.30 16.51
C ASP A 330 -5.63 6.02 17.30
N VAL A 331 -5.37 7.31 16.98
CA VAL A 331 -4.32 8.11 17.62
C VAL A 331 -4.91 9.25 18.45
N LYS A 332 -5.87 9.99 17.87
CA LYS A 332 -6.49 11.15 18.53
C LYS A 332 -7.68 10.78 19.41
N ASN A 333 -8.24 9.59 19.26
CA ASN A 333 -9.49 9.13 19.92
C ASN A 333 -10.68 10.08 19.66
N ASP A 334 -10.70 10.73 18.49
CA ASP A 334 -11.78 11.60 18.05
C ASP A 334 -12.70 10.84 17.08
N ALA A 335 -13.63 10.06 17.65
CA ALA A 335 -14.54 9.23 16.86
C ALA A 335 -15.49 10.04 15.97
N GLN A 336 -15.85 11.26 16.39
CA GLN A 336 -16.76 12.13 15.66
C GLN A 336 -16.11 12.67 14.38
N ALA A 337 -14.89 13.20 14.50
CA ALA A 337 -14.13 13.68 13.36
C ALA A 337 -13.69 12.50 12.46
N ALA A 338 -13.37 11.34 13.04
CA ALA A 338 -13.04 10.12 12.30
C ALA A 338 -14.22 9.63 11.46
N LEU A 339 -15.45 9.69 11.98
CA LEU A 339 -16.66 9.33 11.24
C LEU A 339 -16.85 10.25 10.04
N ALA A 340 -16.70 11.56 10.20
CA ALA A 340 -16.81 12.51 9.09
C ALA A 340 -15.79 12.24 7.99
N ALA A 341 -14.53 11.98 8.35
CA ALA A 341 -13.48 11.63 7.40
C ALA A 341 -13.74 10.26 6.71
N ALA A 342 -14.20 9.26 7.47
CA ALA A 342 -14.57 7.96 6.90
C ALA A 342 -15.77 8.04 5.95
N GLN A 343 -16.74 8.92 6.21
CA GLN A 343 -17.86 9.20 5.31
C GLN A 343 -17.39 9.87 4.03
N ALA A 344 -16.49 10.87 4.12
CA ALA A 344 -15.90 11.51 2.94
C ALA A 344 -15.13 10.49 2.08
N ASN A 345 -14.34 9.61 2.69
CA ASN A 345 -13.67 8.51 1.98
C ASN A 345 -14.68 7.61 1.26
N TRP A 346 -15.81 7.28 1.91
CA TRP A 346 -16.84 6.39 1.39
C TRP A 346 -17.55 6.92 0.14
N GLU A 347 -17.49 8.20 -0.12
CA GLU A 347 -18.06 8.79 -1.34
C GLU A 347 -17.39 8.22 -2.59
N THR A 348 -16.08 7.98 -2.52
CA THR A 348 -15.26 7.56 -3.67
C THR A 348 -14.68 6.16 -3.53
N GLN A 349 -14.40 5.68 -2.32
CA GLN A 349 -13.75 4.40 -2.03
C GLN A 349 -14.63 3.53 -1.14
N ARG A 350 -15.02 2.36 -1.63
CA ARG A 350 -15.98 1.45 -1.00
C ARG A 350 -15.46 0.02 -0.89
N ALA A 351 -14.14 -0.14 -0.84
CA ALA A 351 -13.52 -1.44 -0.61
C ALA A 351 -13.90 -1.99 0.80
N PRO A 352 -13.75 -3.28 1.05
CA PRO A 352 -14.08 -3.87 2.36
C PRO A 352 -13.40 -3.20 3.55
N VAL A 353 -12.16 -2.71 3.37
CA VAL A 353 -11.42 -1.98 4.43
C VAL A 353 -12.03 -0.62 4.74
N ASP A 354 -12.56 0.07 3.73
CA ASP A 354 -13.23 1.37 3.89
C ASP A 354 -14.55 1.20 4.64
N ARG A 355 -15.31 0.18 4.29
CA ARG A 355 -16.55 -0.18 5.00
C ARG A 355 -16.29 -0.52 6.47
N LEU A 356 -15.24 -1.29 6.74
CA LEU A 356 -14.87 -1.64 8.11
C LEU A 356 -14.51 -0.40 8.92
N LEU A 357 -13.72 0.52 8.35
CA LEU A 357 -13.34 1.76 9.00
C LEU A 357 -14.57 2.64 9.30
N LEU A 358 -15.45 2.83 8.32
CA LEU A 358 -16.68 3.61 8.47
C LEU A 358 -17.58 3.05 9.58
N ARG A 359 -17.82 1.74 9.59
CA ARG A 359 -18.61 1.08 10.64
C ARG A 359 -17.98 1.23 12.02
N ARG A 360 -16.68 1.07 12.13
CA ARG A 360 -15.94 1.20 13.39
C ARG A 360 -15.98 2.64 13.92
N ALA A 361 -15.80 3.63 13.05
CA ALA A 361 -15.91 5.04 13.41
C ALA A 361 -17.32 5.40 13.88
N ALA A 362 -18.35 4.95 13.15
CA ALA A 362 -19.76 5.16 13.49
C ALA A 362 -20.13 4.55 14.86
N MET A 363 -19.71 3.31 15.10
CA MET A 363 -19.92 2.62 16.37
C MET A 363 -19.33 3.39 17.55
N LEU A 364 -18.08 3.86 17.41
CA LEU A 364 -17.39 4.60 18.48
C LEU A 364 -17.95 6.03 18.63
N ALA A 365 -18.48 6.63 17.57
CA ALA A 365 -19.17 7.92 17.63
C ALA A 365 -20.62 7.80 18.17
N GLY A 366 -21.13 6.59 18.40
CA GLY A 366 -22.51 6.36 18.81
C GLY A 366 -23.54 6.78 17.74
N GLN A 367 -23.18 6.70 16.46
CA GLN A 367 -23.98 7.13 15.32
C GLN A 367 -24.16 5.99 14.30
N PRO A 368 -25.24 6.01 13.47
CA PRO A 368 -25.38 5.06 12.37
C PRO A 368 -24.28 5.30 11.32
N SER A 369 -23.77 4.24 10.71
CA SER A 369 -22.77 4.34 9.63
C SER A 369 -23.35 4.91 8.33
N GLY A 370 -24.67 4.88 8.15
CA GLY A 370 -25.34 5.28 6.93
C GLY A 370 -25.28 4.24 5.80
N ILE A 371 -24.71 3.07 6.07
CA ILE A 371 -24.65 1.94 5.12
C ILE A 371 -25.28 0.69 5.74
N ASP A 372 -25.93 -0.13 4.90
CA ASP A 372 -26.48 -1.41 5.27
C ASP A 372 -25.41 -2.53 5.36
N GLU A 373 -25.84 -3.76 5.62
CA GLU A 373 -24.92 -4.91 5.70
C GLU A 373 -24.23 -5.22 4.36
N SER A 374 -24.88 -4.92 3.24
CA SER A 374 -24.31 -5.11 1.90
C SER A 374 -23.35 -4.00 1.50
N GLY A 375 -23.27 -2.90 2.28
CA GLY A 375 -22.46 -1.72 1.98
C GLY A 375 -23.17 -0.74 1.04
N GLN A 376 -24.47 -0.91 0.80
CA GLN A 376 -25.28 0.08 0.08
C GLN A 376 -25.70 1.21 1.03
N ALA A 377 -25.89 2.41 0.46
CA ALA A 377 -26.46 3.52 1.24
C ALA A 377 -27.82 3.11 1.75
N GLY A 378 -27.98 3.05 3.08
CA GLY A 378 -29.26 2.73 3.69
C GLY A 378 -30.33 3.70 3.17
N ARG A 379 -31.40 3.20 2.58
CA ARG A 379 -32.56 4.03 2.25
C ARG A 379 -33.05 4.65 3.55
N SER A 380 -32.85 5.96 3.70
CA SER A 380 -33.49 6.72 4.77
C SER A 380 -35.01 6.54 4.58
N THR A 381 -35.61 5.65 5.34
CA THR A 381 -37.07 5.66 5.52
C THR A 381 -37.35 6.86 6.40
N LEU A 382 -37.73 7.97 5.74
CA LEU A 382 -38.45 9.07 6.38
C LEU A 382 -39.83 8.58 6.84
#